data_bcad76be2a7fbb67219f5ffc3204396a
#
_entry.id   bcad76be2a7fbb67219f5ffc3204396a
#
_cell.length_a   1.000
_cell.length_b   1.000
_cell.length_c   1.000
_cell.angle_alpha   90.00
_cell.angle_beta   90.00
_cell.angle_gamma   90.00
#
_symmetry.space_group_name_H-M   'P 1'
#
loop_
_entity.id
_entity.type
_entity.pdbx_description
1 polymer ?
#
loop_
_entity_poly.entity_id
_entity_poly.type
_entity_poly.pdbx_seq_one_letter_code
_entity_poly.pdbx_strand_id
1 'polypeptide(L)'
;MTAKYHIGIDLGTTNSVLAFAPADESEAMIAVLPIPQITAPGTVERRLSLPSFLLRFEGALDPAFTIDGFRSPYGVVGEYARRIASEQPDRVIAAAKSWLCHGTVDRTSPLLPFENESPELRLSPLDATTAYLMHLVDAWEQQFSDAPFSEQRIVLTVPASFDLDARELTKHAAITAGFPEDFVFLEEPQAALYNWIHAQGDAWRKQLKRHDTLLVCDVGGGTTDLTLVQVTEEQGELELSRLAVGKHLLIGGDNMDLTLAHVASQLFASKGHKLNAWQSTSLWHSCRLAKESLLSAKAPNSVPLNILGRGSKLIGGTISVDLDRAIVESTLVDGFFPVVSLHDRPIESGDTGFQEIGLPFEPDSAITKHVAAFLGDHLHKTPNQRISHLLFNGGVFNATSFRDRLVHTIGSWNQTSQDSLTVLGGIDDLDQAVACGAVYYLWAKDHGGIRIRGGTARSYYIGIESTGPAIPGIPRPLHALCVVPHGMEEGTECVIGNKEVGLRTGKRARFRFFSSTTRTTDKPGQLLKEWDDNELTETPPMETELAATDSPGLVPVKFESRVTELGILELFCKSSRTDQSWKLELQVRSAD
;
A
#
# COMPACT_ATOMS: atom_id res chain seq x y z
N MET A 1 20.58 -3.87 24.08
CA MET A 1 20.35 -2.51 24.65
C MET A 1 18.87 -2.22 24.49
N THR A 2 18.25 -1.50 25.42
CA THR A 2 16.85 -1.06 25.24
C THR A 2 16.82 0.08 24.23
N ALA A 3 15.96 0.03 23.23
CA ALA A 3 15.78 1.10 22.25
C ALA A 3 15.44 2.42 22.96
N LYS A 4 16.04 3.53 22.51
CA LYS A 4 15.76 4.87 23.04
C LYS A 4 14.48 5.48 22.47
N TYR A 5 14.13 5.07 21.25
CA TYR A 5 12.98 5.64 20.51
C TYR A 5 12.13 4.56 19.86
N HIS A 6 10.85 4.87 19.78
CA HIS A 6 9.91 4.23 18.85
C HIS A 6 9.90 5.04 17.56
N ILE A 7 10.05 4.37 16.42
CA ILE A 7 10.06 5.01 15.09
C ILE A 7 8.93 4.42 14.26
N GLY A 8 8.13 5.29 13.64
CA GLY A 8 7.10 4.94 12.69
C GLY A 8 7.40 5.54 11.33
N ILE A 9 7.40 4.72 10.28
CA ILE A 9 7.65 5.17 8.91
C ILE A 9 6.45 4.83 8.06
N ASP A 10 5.90 5.86 7.42
CA ASP A 10 4.95 5.73 6.33
C ASP A 10 5.72 5.82 5.00
N LEU A 11 5.73 4.72 4.27
CA LEU A 11 6.29 4.65 2.92
C LEU A 11 5.15 4.86 1.91
N GLY A 12 4.83 6.10 1.60
CA GLY A 12 3.73 6.43 0.69
C GLY A 12 4.13 6.40 -0.80
N THR A 13 3.14 6.26 -1.69
CA THR A 13 3.34 6.33 -3.14
C THR A 13 3.83 7.71 -3.57
N THR A 14 3.33 8.77 -2.94
CA THR A 14 3.65 10.17 -3.27
C THR A 14 4.60 10.81 -2.28
N ASN A 15 4.42 10.57 -0.98
CA ASN A 15 5.25 11.11 0.09
C ASN A 15 5.52 10.03 1.12
N SER A 16 6.71 10.07 1.72
CA SER A 16 7.09 9.23 2.86
C SER A 16 7.36 10.10 4.09
N VAL A 17 7.00 9.59 5.26
CA VAL A 17 7.10 10.33 6.53
C VAL A 17 7.77 9.46 7.58
N LEU A 18 8.62 10.05 8.42
CA LEU A 18 9.20 9.43 9.60
C LEU A 18 8.75 10.18 10.85
N ALA A 19 8.05 9.51 11.74
CA ALA A 19 7.69 10.00 13.06
C ALA A 19 8.43 9.20 14.14
N PHE A 20 8.55 9.77 15.34
CA PHE A 20 9.24 9.13 16.46
C PHE A 20 8.72 9.62 17.81
N ALA A 21 8.94 8.84 18.86
CA ALA A 21 8.74 9.23 20.26
C ALA A 21 9.81 8.57 21.13
N PRO A 22 10.21 9.17 22.27
CA PRO A 22 11.00 8.49 23.29
C PRO A 22 10.30 7.23 23.79
N ALA A 23 11.05 6.14 23.99
CA ALA A 23 10.46 4.84 24.36
C ALA A 23 10.10 4.72 25.85
N ASP A 24 10.75 5.51 26.70
CA ASP A 24 10.65 5.45 28.17
C ASP A 24 9.67 6.48 28.78
N GLU A 25 9.07 7.34 27.96
CA GLU A 25 8.11 8.35 28.43
C GLU A 25 6.73 7.76 28.71
N SER A 26 6.11 8.21 29.81
CA SER A 26 4.77 7.77 30.22
C SER A 26 3.63 8.26 29.32
N GLU A 27 3.90 9.23 28.47
CA GLU A 27 2.99 9.75 27.46
C GLU A 27 3.65 9.68 26.08
N ALA A 28 2.89 9.35 25.04
CA ALA A 28 3.40 9.26 23.68
C ALA A 28 3.67 10.66 23.10
N MET A 29 4.87 11.19 23.33
CA MET A 29 5.33 12.48 22.80
C MET A 29 5.78 12.32 21.36
N ILE A 30 4.81 12.23 20.42
CA ILE A 30 5.09 11.94 19.00
C ILE A 30 5.51 13.20 18.28
N ALA A 31 6.62 13.12 17.57
CA ALA A 31 7.15 14.17 16.69
C ALA A 31 7.45 13.61 15.29
N VAL A 32 7.35 14.46 14.29
CA VAL A 32 7.75 14.14 12.91
C VAL A 32 9.15 14.65 12.65
N LEU A 33 10.00 13.81 12.07
CA LEU A 33 11.38 14.15 11.75
C LEU A 33 11.46 15.13 10.57
N PRO A 34 12.06 16.32 10.73
CA PRO A 34 12.34 17.19 9.61
C PRO A 34 13.48 16.61 8.74
N ILE A 35 13.15 16.15 7.54
CA ILE A 35 14.04 15.41 6.62
C ILE A 35 14.80 16.42 5.74
N PRO A 36 16.14 16.42 5.75
CA PRO A 36 16.96 17.21 4.85
C PRO A 36 16.79 16.77 3.41
N GLN A 37 16.52 17.71 2.49
CA GLN A 37 16.29 17.44 1.08
C GLN A 37 16.91 18.51 0.21
N ILE A 38 17.40 18.12 -0.95
CA ILE A 38 17.80 19.06 -1.98
C ILE A 38 16.54 19.67 -2.59
N THR A 39 16.46 21.01 -2.57
CA THR A 39 15.35 21.77 -3.17
C THR A 39 15.80 22.54 -4.41
N ALA A 40 17.09 22.83 -4.53
CA ALA A 40 17.78 23.35 -5.71
C ALA A 40 19.25 22.89 -5.68
N PRO A 41 19.99 22.94 -6.80
CA PRO A 41 21.42 22.63 -6.81
C PRO A 41 22.16 23.43 -5.72
N GLY A 42 22.85 22.72 -4.81
CA GLY A 42 23.56 23.30 -3.68
C GLY A 42 22.67 23.85 -2.54
N THR A 43 21.36 23.63 -2.59
CA THR A 43 20.42 24.12 -1.56
C THR A 43 19.73 22.93 -0.88
N VAL A 44 19.90 22.85 0.45
CA VAL A 44 19.28 21.81 1.29
C VAL A 44 18.28 22.50 2.24
N GLU A 45 17.04 21.99 2.26
CA GLU A 45 15.99 22.40 3.21
C GLU A 45 15.49 21.19 4.00
N ARG A 46 14.98 21.43 5.20
CA ARG A 46 14.32 20.40 6.00
C ARG A 46 12.81 20.47 5.84
N ARG A 47 12.16 19.34 5.55
CA ARG A 47 10.71 19.23 5.37
C ARG A 47 10.16 18.05 6.15
N LEU A 48 8.89 18.11 6.57
CA LEU A 48 8.25 17.07 7.38
C LEU A 48 7.86 15.81 6.57
N SER A 49 7.85 15.91 5.24
CA SER A 49 7.61 14.78 4.35
C SER A 49 8.68 14.72 3.26
N LEU A 50 9.01 13.51 2.82
CA LEU A 50 9.92 13.22 1.72
C LEU A 50 9.10 12.81 0.50
N PRO A 51 9.02 13.60 -0.57
CA PRO A 51 8.41 13.15 -1.81
C PRO A 51 9.07 11.85 -2.31
N SER A 52 8.27 10.81 -2.58
CA SER A 52 8.71 9.50 -3.09
C SER A 52 9.03 9.60 -4.58
N PHE A 53 9.98 10.47 -4.91
CA PHE A 53 10.49 10.76 -6.24
C PHE A 53 12.00 10.62 -6.25
N LEU A 54 12.55 10.07 -7.35
CA LEU A 54 13.98 9.85 -7.51
C LEU A 54 14.43 10.34 -8.89
N LEU A 55 15.33 11.32 -8.93
CA LEU A 55 15.97 11.81 -10.14
C LEU A 55 17.25 11.01 -10.44
N ARG A 56 17.32 10.44 -11.64
CA ARG A 56 18.45 9.66 -12.12
C ARG A 56 19.47 10.55 -12.85
N PHE A 57 20.75 10.20 -12.72
CA PHE A 57 21.86 10.86 -13.38
C PHE A 57 22.69 9.85 -14.21
N GLU A 58 23.24 10.33 -15.31
CA GLU A 58 24.27 9.60 -16.05
C GLU A 58 25.63 9.85 -15.40
N GLY A 59 26.32 8.79 -15.00
CA GLY A 59 27.65 8.90 -14.37
C GLY A 59 27.61 9.32 -12.90
N ALA A 60 28.69 9.96 -12.43
CA ALA A 60 28.84 10.39 -11.04
C ALA A 60 27.91 11.56 -10.70
N LEU A 61 27.34 11.53 -9.51
CA LEU A 61 26.49 12.61 -9.00
C LEU A 61 27.34 13.88 -8.76
N ASP A 62 26.87 15.02 -9.30
CA ASP A 62 27.50 16.30 -9.05
C ASP A 62 27.38 16.66 -7.56
N PRO A 63 28.45 17.18 -6.92
CA PRO A 63 28.43 17.61 -5.52
C PRO A 63 27.30 18.57 -5.15
N ALA A 64 26.80 19.37 -6.10
CA ALA A 64 25.63 20.23 -5.88
C ALA A 64 24.34 19.46 -5.58
N PHE A 65 24.31 18.16 -5.81
CA PHE A 65 23.18 17.25 -5.56
C PHE A 65 23.45 16.24 -4.45
N THR A 66 24.43 16.50 -3.58
CA THR A 66 24.75 15.66 -2.44
C THR A 66 24.40 16.34 -1.12
N ILE A 67 24.03 15.57 -0.12
CA ILE A 67 23.86 16.01 1.27
C ILE A 67 24.97 15.34 2.06
N ASP A 68 25.68 16.10 2.88
CA ASP A 68 26.79 15.56 3.69
C ASP A 68 26.29 14.46 4.64
N GLY A 69 26.97 13.31 4.62
CA GLY A 69 26.58 12.13 5.39
C GLY A 69 25.47 11.27 4.79
N PHE A 70 24.86 11.65 3.64
CA PHE A 70 23.83 10.84 2.98
C PHE A 70 24.40 9.93 1.89
N ARG A 71 23.90 8.70 1.88
CA ARG A 71 24.15 7.75 0.80
C ARG A 71 23.22 8.08 -0.38
N SER A 72 23.74 8.23 -1.56
CA SER A 72 22.95 8.55 -2.75
C SER A 72 23.35 7.69 -3.96
N PRO A 73 23.41 6.34 -3.82
CA PRO A 73 23.91 5.47 -4.88
C PRO A 73 22.99 5.45 -6.11
N TYR A 74 21.73 5.79 -5.92
CA TYR A 74 20.70 5.69 -6.97
C TYR A 74 20.36 7.05 -7.60
N GLY A 75 20.72 8.18 -7.01
CA GLY A 75 20.39 9.52 -7.49
C GLY A 75 19.87 10.43 -6.38
N VAL A 76 19.08 11.45 -6.74
CA VAL A 76 18.53 12.45 -5.82
C VAL A 76 17.09 12.15 -5.49
N VAL A 77 16.80 11.93 -4.20
CA VAL A 77 15.44 11.67 -3.69
C VAL A 77 14.80 12.96 -3.19
N GLY A 78 13.48 13.06 -3.31
CA GLY A 78 12.68 14.07 -2.63
C GLY A 78 12.28 15.27 -3.49
N GLU A 79 12.25 16.44 -2.89
CA GLU A 79 11.61 17.65 -3.43
C GLU A 79 12.19 18.12 -4.77
N TYR A 80 13.52 18.07 -4.93
CA TYR A 80 14.10 18.45 -6.22
C TYR A 80 13.68 17.52 -7.34
N ALA A 81 13.68 16.20 -7.08
CA ALA A 81 13.22 15.21 -8.05
C ALA A 81 11.74 15.43 -8.42
N ARG A 82 10.87 15.69 -7.42
CA ARG A 82 9.46 16.02 -7.67
C ARG A 82 9.28 17.26 -8.53
N ARG A 83 10.03 18.31 -8.23
CA ARG A 83 9.93 19.56 -8.97
C ARG A 83 10.39 19.43 -10.41
N ILE A 84 11.50 18.72 -10.65
CA ILE A 84 12.06 18.57 -11.99
C ILE A 84 11.29 17.58 -12.86
N ALA A 85 10.38 16.78 -12.28
CA ALA A 85 9.61 15.78 -13.00
C ALA A 85 8.79 16.36 -14.16
N SER A 86 8.30 17.62 -14.02
CA SER A 86 7.61 18.32 -15.11
C SER A 86 8.54 18.79 -16.24
N GLU A 87 9.85 18.91 -15.98
CA GLU A 87 10.85 19.38 -16.93
C GLU A 87 11.65 18.21 -17.56
N GLN A 88 11.89 17.13 -16.78
CA GLN A 88 12.67 15.96 -17.16
C GLN A 88 11.96 14.65 -16.75
N PRO A 89 10.74 14.38 -17.24
CA PRO A 89 9.96 13.22 -16.80
C PRO A 89 10.62 11.89 -17.14
N ASP A 90 11.44 11.84 -18.19
CA ASP A 90 12.20 10.68 -18.63
C ASP A 90 13.36 10.28 -17.69
N ARG A 91 13.70 11.14 -16.71
CA ARG A 91 14.76 10.89 -15.73
C ARG A 91 14.24 10.73 -14.31
N VAL A 92 12.95 10.96 -14.08
CA VAL A 92 12.37 10.92 -12.74
C VAL A 92 11.54 9.67 -12.54
N ILE A 93 11.85 8.91 -11.49
CA ILE A 93 11.05 7.79 -11.04
C ILE A 93 10.00 8.31 -10.06
N ALA A 94 8.75 8.01 -10.34
CA ALA A 94 7.60 8.25 -9.48
C ALA A 94 6.79 6.96 -9.33
N ALA A 95 5.89 6.89 -8.36
CA ALA A 95 4.98 5.76 -8.14
C ALA A 95 5.66 4.38 -7.99
N ALA A 96 6.92 4.33 -7.50
CA ALA A 96 7.66 3.07 -7.34
C ALA A 96 6.90 2.05 -6.47
N LYS A 97 6.18 2.50 -5.43
CA LYS A 97 5.33 1.64 -4.58
C LYS A 97 4.22 0.95 -5.37
N SER A 98 3.55 1.64 -6.30
CA SER A 98 2.53 1.04 -7.17
C SER A 98 3.13 -0.03 -8.09
N TRP A 99 4.32 0.20 -8.62
CA TRP A 99 5.06 -0.78 -9.41
C TRP A 99 5.55 -1.96 -8.57
N LEU A 100 5.88 -1.75 -7.30
CA LEU A 100 6.24 -2.81 -6.36
C LEU A 100 5.06 -3.76 -6.08
N CYS A 101 3.82 -3.30 -6.26
CA CYS A 101 2.61 -4.11 -6.13
C CYS A 101 2.20 -4.81 -7.43
N HIS A 102 2.85 -4.53 -8.57
CA HIS A 102 2.44 -5.02 -9.87
C HIS A 102 2.82 -6.50 -10.06
N GLY A 103 1.86 -7.41 -9.91
CA GLY A 103 2.09 -8.87 -9.88
C GLY A 103 2.53 -9.51 -11.22
N THR A 104 2.44 -8.80 -12.37
CA THR A 104 2.75 -9.38 -13.69
C THR A 104 4.10 -8.94 -14.27
N VAL A 105 4.81 -8.01 -13.61
CA VAL A 105 6.15 -7.56 -14.02
C VAL A 105 7.22 -8.07 -13.07
N ASP A 106 8.45 -8.16 -13.55
CA ASP A 106 9.60 -8.41 -12.68
C ASP A 106 9.96 -7.13 -11.92
N ARG A 107 9.59 -7.09 -10.65
CA ARG A 107 9.75 -5.94 -9.74
C ARG A 107 11.20 -5.68 -9.33
N THR A 108 12.11 -6.60 -9.68
CA THR A 108 13.56 -6.52 -9.39
C THR A 108 14.37 -6.09 -10.62
N SER A 109 13.75 -6.10 -11.80
CA SER A 109 14.37 -5.65 -13.04
C SER A 109 14.34 -4.12 -13.20
N PRO A 110 15.30 -3.51 -13.95
CA PRO A 110 15.33 -2.07 -14.21
C PRO A 110 14.17 -1.63 -15.13
N LEU A 111 13.05 -1.24 -14.53
CA LEU A 111 11.82 -0.86 -15.24
C LEU A 111 11.60 0.66 -15.29
N LEU A 112 12.07 1.40 -14.28
CA LEU A 112 11.67 2.79 -14.04
C LEU A 112 12.80 3.79 -14.29
N PRO A 113 12.55 4.94 -14.93
CA PRO A 113 11.27 5.40 -15.50
C PRO A 113 10.84 4.50 -16.67
N PHE A 114 9.56 4.11 -16.71
CA PHE A 114 9.08 3.07 -17.63
C PHE A 114 9.27 3.39 -19.12
N GLU A 115 9.09 4.65 -19.49
CA GLU A 115 9.22 5.11 -20.90
C GLU A 115 10.66 5.48 -21.29
N ASN A 116 11.64 5.40 -20.39
CA ASN A 116 13.03 5.73 -20.71
C ASN A 116 13.68 4.63 -21.52
N GLU A 117 14.33 4.98 -22.64
CA GLU A 117 15.02 4.02 -23.52
C GLU A 117 16.45 3.69 -23.05
N SER A 118 17.06 4.53 -22.19
CA SER A 118 18.43 4.38 -21.70
C SER A 118 18.50 3.42 -20.51
N PRO A 119 19.06 2.21 -20.65
CA PRO A 119 19.09 1.21 -19.58
C PRO A 119 19.80 1.70 -18.31
N GLU A 120 20.85 2.54 -18.45
CA GLU A 120 21.64 3.10 -17.34
C GLU A 120 20.86 4.08 -16.47
N LEU A 121 19.78 4.65 -17.00
CA LEU A 121 18.87 5.53 -16.24
C LEU A 121 17.72 4.76 -15.57
N ARG A 122 17.49 3.51 -15.99
CA ARG A 122 16.45 2.69 -15.37
C ARG A 122 16.90 2.10 -14.05
N LEU A 123 15.93 1.89 -13.19
CA LEU A 123 16.09 1.28 -11.87
C LEU A 123 14.90 0.35 -11.60
N SER A 124 15.10 -0.64 -10.75
CA SER A 124 13.98 -1.50 -10.32
C SER A 124 13.05 -0.77 -9.34
N PRO A 125 11.76 -1.14 -9.26
CA PRO A 125 10.87 -0.69 -8.20
C PRO A 125 11.44 -0.95 -6.80
N LEU A 126 12.12 -2.09 -6.61
CA LEU A 126 12.80 -2.47 -5.37
C LEU A 126 13.89 -1.47 -5.00
N ASP A 127 14.81 -1.16 -5.93
CA ASP A 127 15.92 -0.24 -5.67
C ASP A 127 15.44 1.20 -5.46
N ALA A 128 14.40 1.63 -6.18
CA ALA A 128 13.80 2.95 -5.95
C ALA A 128 13.18 3.05 -4.55
N THR A 129 12.49 2.00 -4.10
CA THR A 129 11.97 1.89 -2.73
C THR A 129 13.09 1.92 -1.70
N THR A 130 14.17 1.17 -1.97
CA THR A 130 15.39 1.18 -1.12
C THR A 130 15.98 2.58 -1.00
N ALA A 131 16.03 3.35 -2.10
CA ALA A 131 16.55 4.71 -2.10
C ALA A 131 15.75 5.65 -1.18
N TYR A 132 14.41 5.54 -1.17
CA TYR A 132 13.55 6.34 -0.29
C TYR A 132 13.81 5.99 1.19
N LEU A 133 13.82 4.71 1.52
CA LEU A 133 14.06 4.25 2.89
C LEU A 133 15.48 4.60 3.36
N MET A 134 16.48 4.46 2.49
CA MET A 134 17.87 4.84 2.79
C MET A 134 18.00 6.33 3.13
N HIS A 135 17.29 7.20 2.41
CA HIS A 135 17.27 8.64 2.68
C HIS A 135 16.66 8.96 4.07
N LEU A 136 15.60 8.23 4.48
CA LEU A 136 15.01 8.38 5.81
C LEU A 136 15.95 7.91 6.92
N VAL A 137 16.65 6.79 6.70
CA VAL A 137 17.68 6.28 7.64
C VAL A 137 18.80 7.29 7.79
N ASP A 138 19.32 7.82 6.69
CA ASP A 138 20.42 8.80 6.73
C ASP A 138 19.98 10.12 7.41
N ALA A 139 18.72 10.53 7.24
CA ALA A 139 18.15 11.68 7.94
C ALA A 139 18.10 11.46 9.45
N TRP A 140 17.75 10.24 9.88
CA TRP A 140 17.78 9.85 11.29
C TRP A 140 19.19 9.89 11.86
N GLU A 141 20.14 9.21 11.20
CA GLU A 141 21.54 9.13 11.65
C GLU A 141 22.19 10.53 11.74
N GLN A 142 21.83 11.44 10.85
CA GLN A 142 22.30 12.83 10.93
C GLN A 142 21.73 13.56 12.15
N GLN A 143 20.47 13.30 12.52
CA GLN A 143 19.79 13.99 13.62
C GLN A 143 20.14 13.39 14.99
N PHE A 144 20.28 12.07 15.08
CA PHE A 144 20.40 11.30 16.33
C PHE A 144 21.67 10.43 16.31
N SER A 145 22.84 11.04 16.23
CA SER A 145 24.12 10.34 16.14
C SER A 145 24.48 9.45 17.35
N ASP A 146 23.81 9.65 18.50
CA ASP A 146 23.94 8.85 19.73
C ASP A 146 22.86 7.77 19.89
N ALA A 147 22.00 7.62 18.90
CA ALA A 147 20.92 6.65 18.87
C ALA A 147 20.80 6.01 17.47
N PRO A 148 21.70 5.08 17.10
CA PRO A 148 21.72 4.45 15.78
C PRO A 148 20.34 3.93 15.38
N PHE A 149 19.95 4.13 14.12
CA PHE A 149 18.63 3.72 13.62
C PHE A 149 18.37 2.23 13.82
N SER A 150 19.37 1.39 13.54
CA SER A 150 19.30 -0.06 13.67
C SER A 150 19.12 -0.58 15.11
N GLU A 151 19.30 0.26 16.12
CA GLU A 151 19.10 -0.08 17.52
C GLU A 151 17.74 0.37 18.07
N GLN A 152 16.90 1.01 17.22
CA GLN A 152 15.59 1.51 17.62
C GLN A 152 14.49 0.50 17.34
N ARG A 153 13.34 0.67 17.99
CA ARG A 153 12.13 -0.10 17.65
C ARG A 153 11.40 0.59 16.50
N ILE A 154 11.21 -0.14 15.40
CA ILE A 154 10.76 0.44 14.15
C ILE A 154 9.50 -0.26 13.64
N VAL A 155 8.54 0.55 13.22
CA VAL A 155 7.37 0.11 12.43
C VAL A 155 7.46 0.76 11.05
N LEU A 156 7.32 -0.07 10.03
CA LEU A 156 7.13 0.35 8.64
C LEU A 156 5.68 0.05 8.23
N THR A 157 4.96 1.03 7.72
CA THR A 157 3.58 0.80 7.31
C THR A 157 3.48 0.28 5.88
N VAL A 158 2.47 -0.55 5.65
CA VAL A 158 2.14 -1.13 4.35
C VAL A 158 0.63 -1.13 4.15
N PRO A 159 0.12 -1.05 2.91
CA PRO A 159 -1.30 -1.25 2.66
C PRO A 159 -1.79 -2.59 3.17
N ALA A 160 -3.01 -2.63 3.72
CA ALA A 160 -3.63 -3.89 4.18
C ALA A 160 -3.84 -4.89 3.03
N SER A 161 -3.94 -4.38 1.82
CA SER A 161 -4.15 -5.12 0.57
C SER A 161 -2.88 -5.71 -0.05
N PHE A 162 -1.66 -5.38 0.46
CA PHE A 162 -0.40 -5.91 -0.07
C PHE A 162 -0.38 -7.43 -0.10
N ASP A 163 0.02 -7.99 -1.25
CA ASP A 163 0.30 -9.41 -1.36
C ASP A 163 1.60 -9.79 -0.60
N LEU A 164 1.83 -11.07 -0.46
CA LEU A 164 3.00 -11.57 0.27
C LEU A 164 4.32 -11.16 -0.41
N ASP A 165 4.34 -11.13 -1.75
CA ASP A 165 5.53 -10.78 -2.51
C ASP A 165 5.87 -9.29 -2.34
N ALA A 166 4.87 -8.39 -2.38
CA ALA A 166 5.07 -6.97 -2.14
C ALA A 166 5.60 -6.70 -0.72
N ARG A 167 5.08 -7.43 0.29
CA ARG A 167 5.58 -7.35 1.68
C ARG A 167 7.03 -7.81 1.78
N GLU A 168 7.40 -8.93 1.14
CA GLU A 168 8.76 -9.47 1.17
C GLU A 168 9.74 -8.55 0.44
N LEU A 169 9.37 -7.98 -0.73
CA LEU A 169 10.18 -6.98 -1.42
C LEU A 169 10.37 -5.72 -0.59
N THR A 170 9.32 -5.25 0.09
CA THR A 170 9.40 -4.09 0.99
C THR A 170 10.34 -4.38 2.17
N LYS A 171 10.29 -5.60 2.74
CA LYS A 171 11.21 -6.05 3.77
C LYS A 171 12.65 -6.04 3.27
N HIS A 172 12.89 -6.57 2.07
CA HIS A 172 14.22 -6.58 1.46
C HIS A 172 14.76 -5.16 1.25
N ALA A 173 13.93 -4.24 0.75
CA ALA A 173 14.29 -2.83 0.60
C ALA A 173 14.67 -2.20 1.95
N ALA A 174 13.89 -2.47 3.00
CA ALA A 174 14.12 -1.93 4.34
C ALA A 174 15.44 -2.44 4.94
N ILE A 175 15.69 -3.75 4.90
CA ILE A 175 16.94 -4.34 5.39
C ILE A 175 18.14 -3.76 4.63
N THR A 176 18.05 -3.65 3.29
CA THR A 176 19.10 -3.06 2.46
C THR A 176 19.33 -1.58 2.78
N ALA A 177 18.29 -0.85 3.17
CA ALA A 177 18.40 0.55 3.60
C ALA A 177 19.06 0.72 4.98
N GLY A 178 19.08 -0.34 5.82
CA GLY A 178 19.70 -0.33 7.16
C GLY A 178 18.73 -0.54 8.32
N PHE A 179 17.54 -1.06 8.07
CA PHE A 179 16.62 -1.46 9.14
C PHE A 179 17.14 -2.70 9.88
N PRO A 180 16.86 -2.83 11.20
CA PRO A 180 17.10 -4.08 11.92
C PRO A 180 16.18 -5.19 11.39
N GLU A 181 16.56 -6.47 11.54
CA GLU A 181 15.75 -7.59 11.04
C GLU A 181 14.42 -7.79 11.77
N ASP A 182 14.32 -7.28 12.99
CA ASP A 182 13.17 -7.38 13.89
C ASP A 182 12.22 -6.17 13.85
N PHE A 183 12.33 -5.30 12.82
CA PHE A 183 11.33 -4.26 12.62
C PHE A 183 9.94 -4.87 12.37
N VAL A 184 8.88 -4.12 12.59
CA VAL A 184 7.49 -4.60 12.48
C VAL A 184 6.80 -3.95 11.30
N PHE A 185 5.97 -4.70 10.56
CA PHE A 185 4.99 -4.12 9.64
C PHE A 185 3.68 -3.82 10.38
N LEU A 186 3.08 -2.68 10.03
CA LEU A 186 1.73 -2.30 10.47
C LEU A 186 0.92 -1.89 9.24
N GLU A 187 -0.34 -2.29 9.18
CA GLU A 187 -1.19 -1.88 8.09
C GLU A 187 -1.60 -0.40 8.21
N GLU A 188 -1.54 0.35 7.10
CA GLU A 188 -1.86 1.78 7.02
C GLU A 188 -3.21 2.14 7.66
N PRO A 189 -4.32 1.40 7.41
CA PRO A 189 -5.59 1.71 8.06
C PRO A 189 -5.58 1.48 9.57
N GLN A 190 -4.79 0.53 10.07
CA GLN A 190 -4.59 0.35 11.52
C GLN A 190 -3.80 1.52 12.09
N ALA A 191 -2.72 1.92 11.43
CA ALA A 191 -1.92 3.07 11.85
C ALA A 191 -2.77 4.35 11.89
N ALA A 192 -3.58 4.62 10.85
CA ALA A 192 -4.51 5.75 10.84
C ALA A 192 -5.47 5.74 12.04
N LEU A 193 -5.98 4.56 12.39
CA LEU A 193 -6.87 4.40 13.54
C LEU A 193 -6.13 4.58 14.89
N TYR A 194 -4.89 4.09 15.00
CA TYR A 194 -4.04 4.35 16.17
C TYR A 194 -3.74 5.85 16.35
N ASN A 195 -3.50 6.57 15.25
CA ASN A 195 -3.31 8.03 15.30
C ASN A 195 -4.59 8.74 15.78
N TRP A 196 -5.76 8.31 15.29
CA TRP A 196 -7.03 8.87 15.76
C TRP A 196 -7.24 8.61 17.25
N ILE A 197 -6.97 7.39 17.74
CA ILE A 197 -7.06 7.05 19.18
C ILE A 197 -6.12 7.92 19.99
N HIS A 198 -4.87 8.09 19.54
CA HIS A 198 -3.91 8.97 20.18
C HIS A 198 -4.43 10.41 20.29
N ALA A 199 -4.94 10.96 19.20
CA ALA A 199 -5.48 12.32 19.15
C ALA A 199 -6.70 12.52 20.06
N GLN A 200 -7.52 11.47 20.26
CA GLN A 200 -8.69 11.54 21.13
C GLN A 200 -8.36 11.27 22.62
N GLY A 201 -7.21 10.66 22.93
CA GLY A 201 -6.94 10.15 24.25
C GLY A 201 -8.10 9.25 24.74
N ASP A 202 -8.44 9.26 26.02
CA ASP A 202 -9.55 8.45 26.56
C ASP A 202 -10.95 8.81 26.03
N ALA A 203 -11.10 9.94 25.33
CA ALA A 203 -12.39 10.38 24.80
C ALA A 203 -12.92 9.48 23.68
N TRP A 204 -12.07 8.69 23.01
CA TRP A 204 -12.49 7.77 21.94
C TRP A 204 -13.53 6.75 22.44
N ARG A 205 -13.41 6.28 23.72
CA ARG A 205 -14.37 5.34 24.36
C ARG A 205 -15.77 5.92 24.55
N LYS A 206 -15.90 7.25 24.50
CA LYS A 206 -17.21 7.94 24.57
C LYS A 206 -17.81 8.17 23.18
N GLN A 207 -16.97 8.16 22.13
CA GLN A 207 -17.41 8.37 20.76
C GLN A 207 -17.86 7.06 20.10
N LEU A 208 -17.22 5.95 20.44
CA LEU A 208 -17.53 4.63 19.89
C LEU A 208 -18.34 3.79 20.89
N LYS A 209 -19.23 2.97 20.36
CA LYS A 209 -20.08 2.04 21.13
C LYS A 209 -19.92 0.64 20.60
N ARG A 210 -20.15 -0.34 21.44
CA ARG A 210 -20.24 -1.75 21.04
C ARG A 210 -21.18 -1.92 19.84
N HIS A 211 -20.76 -2.68 18.85
CA HIS A 211 -21.41 -2.93 17.55
C HIS A 211 -21.33 -1.78 16.55
N ASP A 212 -20.70 -0.66 16.86
CA ASP A 212 -20.38 0.33 15.84
C ASP A 212 -19.50 -0.29 14.76
N THR A 213 -19.74 0.12 13.52
CA THR A 213 -18.93 -0.31 12.37
C THR A 213 -18.30 0.91 11.73
N LEU A 214 -16.99 0.91 11.65
CA LEU A 214 -16.18 1.97 11.11
C LEU A 214 -15.72 1.58 9.70
N LEU A 215 -15.85 2.48 8.74
CA LEU A 215 -15.15 2.39 7.46
C LEU A 215 -13.92 3.30 7.52
N VAL A 216 -12.74 2.71 7.43
CA VAL A 216 -11.51 3.44 7.13
C VAL A 216 -11.39 3.50 5.62
N CYS A 217 -11.39 4.70 5.08
CA CYS A 217 -11.25 4.96 3.66
C CYS A 217 -9.93 5.70 3.45
N ASP A 218 -8.95 5.02 2.86
CA ASP A 218 -7.64 5.55 2.56
C ASP A 218 -7.51 5.77 1.05
N VAL A 219 -7.41 7.04 0.63
CA VAL A 219 -7.20 7.39 -0.77
C VAL A 219 -5.89 8.16 -0.88
N GLY A 220 -4.86 7.42 -1.25
CA GLY A 220 -3.52 7.93 -1.45
C GLY A 220 -3.26 8.48 -2.86
N GLY A 221 -1.97 8.65 -3.20
CA GLY A 221 -1.57 9.07 -4.54
C GLY A 221 -1.86 8.01 -5.60
N GLY A 222 -1.51 6.75 -5.36
CA GLY A 222 -1.64 5.68 -6.34
C GLY A 222 -2.78 4.70 -6.09
N THR A 223 -3.29 4.61 -4.86
CA THR A 223 -4.18 3.53 -4.43
C THR A 223 -5.33 4.00 -3.57
N THR A 224 -6.38 3.19 -3.55
CA THR A 224 -7.50 3.30 -2.60
C THR A 224 -7.61 1.99 -1.84
N ASP A 225 -7.54 2.07 -0.51
CA ASP A 225 -7.68 0.96 0.39
C ASP A 225 -8.88 1.17 1.31
N LEU A 226 -9.72 0.13 1.45
CA LEU A 226 -10.95 0.14 2.24
C LEU A 226 -10.84 -0.91 3.35
N THR A 227 -11.10 -0.51 4.57
CA THR A 227 -11.08 -1.43 5.72
C THR A 227 -12.31 -1.22 6.60
N LEU A 228 -12.99 -2.32 6.92
CA LEU A 228 -14.08 -2.33 7.90
C LEU A 228 -13.54 -2.77 9.27
N VAL A 229 -13.87 -2.00 10.29
CA VAL A 229 -13.54 -2.28 11.68
C VAL A 229 -14.82 -2.29 12.49
N GLN A 230 -14.97 -3.28 13.37
CA GLN A 230 -16.09 -3.41 14.29
C GLN A 230 -15.64 -3.11 15.72
N VAL A 231 -16.45 -2.37 16.44
CA VAL A 231 -16.28 -2.16 17.88
C VAL A 231 -16.87 -3.36 18.61
N THR A 232 -16.02 -4.10 19.31
CA THR A 232 -16.37 -5.24 20.14
C THR A 232 -16.16 -4.91 21.62
N GLU A 233 -16.52 -5.81 22.50
CA GLU A 233 -16.29 -5.68 23.94
C GLU A 233 -15.77 -7.00 24.47
N GLU A 234 -14.62 -6.98 25.12
CA GLU A 234 -14.06 -8.11 25.82
C GLU A 234 -13.74 -7.73 27.28
N GLN A 235 -14.19 -8.54 28.23
CA GLN A 235 -13.99 -8.31 29.67
C GLN A 235 -14.45 -6.93 30.18
N GLY A 236 -15.41 -6.29 29.48
CA GLY A 236 -15.94 -4.96 29.88
C GLY A 236 -15.20 -3.79 29.24
N GLU A 237 -14.17 -4.03 28.43
CA GLU A 237 -13.43 -3.01 27.71
C GLU A 237 -13.77 -3.04 26.21
N LEU A 238 -13.86 -1.85 25.58
CA LEU A 238 -14.06 -1.75 24.14
C LEU A 238 -12.78 -2.15 23.41
N GLU A 239 -12.96 -2.98 22.41
CA GLU A 239 -11.91 -3.41 21.49
C GLU A 239 -12.30 -3.09 20.04
N LEU A 240 -11.30 -2.94 19.20
CA LEU A 240 -11.45 -2.73 17.77
C LEU A 240 -10.97 -3.98 17.04
N SER A 241 -11.87 -4.60 16.28
CA SER A 241 -11.57 -5.81 15.50
C SER A 241 -11.80 -5.54 14.03
N ARG A 242 -10.83 -5.90 13.20
CA ARG A 242 -10.96 -5.80 11.75
C ARG A 242 -11.98 -6.81 11.25
N LEU A 243 -12.99 -6.33 10.53
CA LEU A 243 -14.06 -7.14 9.97
C LEU A 243 -13.75 -7.58 8.53
N ALA A 244 -13.26 -6.66 7.71
CA ALA A 244 -12.92 -6.94 6.31
C ALA A 244 -11.90 -5.94 5.77
N VAL A 245 -11.18 -6.36 4.72
CA VAL A 245 -10.29 -5.52 3.91
C VAL A 245 -10.69 -5.65 2.44
N GLY A 246 -10.72 -4.52 1.74
CA GLY A 246 -10.99 -4.46 0.31
C GLY A 246 -9.86 -5.01 -0.56
N LYS A 247 -10.12 -5.10 -1.86
CA LYS A 247 -9.08 -5.35 -2.86
C LYS A 247 -8.13 -4.15 -2.91
N HIS A 248 -6.89 -4.39 -3.35
CA HIS A 248 -5.96 -3.31 -3.66
C HIS A 248 -6.40 -2.62 -4.94
N LEU A 249 -6.96 -1.41 -4.82
CA LEU A 249 -7.48 -0.66 -5.96
C LEU A 249 -6.41 0.31 -6.44
N LEU A 250 -5.91 0.13 -7.65
CA LEU A 250 -4.98 1.07 -8.30
C LEU A 250 -5.75 2.27 -8.87
N ILE A 251 -6.30 3.05 -7.96
CA ILE A 251 -7.01 4.30 -8.23
C ILE A 251 -6.74 5.27 -7.08
N GLY A 252 -6.30 6.47 -7.42
CA GLY A 252 -5.94 7.50 -6.44
C GLY A 252 -5.67 8.85 -7.08
N GLY A 253 -4.87 9.66 -6.41
CA GLY A 253 -4.48 11.00 -6.85
C GLY A 253 -3.82 11.04 -8.22
N ASP A 254 -3.03 10.02 -8.58
CA ASP A 254 -2.34 9.91 -9.88
C ASP A 254 -3.34 9.78 -11.05
N ASN A 255 -4.43 9.02 -10.84
CA ASN A 255 -5.52 8.94 -11.82
C ASN A 255 -6.24 10.27 -12.00
N MET A 256 -6.39 11.03 -10.91
CA MET A 256 -6.96 12.37 -10.94
C MET A 256 -6.05 13.33 -11.72
N ASP A 257 -4.73 13.22 -11.53
CA ASP A 257 -3.73 14.02 -12.26
C ASP A 257 -3.76 13.71 -13.76
N LEU A 258 -3.86 12.44 -14.14
CA LEU A 258 -4.00 12.00 -15.54
C LEU A 258 -5.30 12.52 -16.17
N THR A 259 -6.41 12.48 -15.42
CA THR A 259 -7.69 13.02 -15.87
C THR A 259 -7.59 14.53 -16.14
N LEU A 260 -6.96 15.27 -15.23
CA LEU A 260 -6.72 16.70 -15.42
C LEU A 260 -5.76 16.98 -16.57
N ALA A 261 -4.73 16.16 -16.76
CA ALA A 261 -3.83 16.27 -17.90
C ALA A 261 -4.57 16.07 -19.22
N HIS A 262 -5.54 15.14 -19.27
CA HIS A 262 -6.41 14.99 -20.44
C HIS A 262 -7.26 16.23 -20.70
N VAL A 263 -7.93 16.78 -19.68
CA VAL A 263 -8.72 18.01 -19.80
C VAL A 263 -7.84 19.19 -20.23
N ALA A 264 -6.68 19.36 -19.60
CA ALA A 264 -5.74 20.42 -19.95
C ALA A 264 -5.20 20.27 -21.38
N SER A 265 -4.94 19.03 -21.84
CA SER A 265 -4.51 18.79 -23.24
C SER A 265 -5.55 19.26 -24.25
N GLN A 266 -6.85 19.12 -23.93
CA GLN A 266 -7.92 19.66 -24.77
C GLN A 266 -7.94 21.19 -24.77
N LEU A 267 -7.63 21.84 -23.64
CA LEU A 267 -7.46 23.30 -23.58
C LEU A 267 -6.28 23.77 -24.45
N PHE A 268 -5.14 23.07 -24.43
CA PHE A 268 -4.02 23.34 -25.33
C PHE A 268 -4.42 23.12 -26.79
N ALA A 269 -5.12 22.04 -27.11
CA ALA A 269 -5.59 21.75 -28.46
C ALA A 269 -6.55 22.83 -28.99
N SER A 270 -7.44 23.37 -28.16
CA SER A 270 -8.35 24.46 -28.53
C SER A 270 -7.61 25.77 -28.90
N LYS A 271 -6.39 25.96 -28.37
CA LYS A 271 -5.47 27.04 -28.72
C LYS A 271 -4.54 26.71 -29.89
N GLY A 272 -4.74 25.55 -30.55
CA GLY A 272 -3.96 25.10 -31.71
C GLY A 272 -2.65 24.36 -31.38
N HIS A 273 -2.45 23.94 -30.12
CA HIS A 273 -1.23 23.25 -29.69
C HIS A 273 -1.48 21.77 -29.47
N LYS A 274 -0.91 20.91 -30.32
CA LYS A 274 -0.92 19.46 -30.12
C LYS A 274 0.33 19.04 -29.36
N LEU A 275 0.13 18.41 -28.21
CA LEU A 275 1.22 17.93 -27.35
C LEU A 275 1.80 16.62 -27.87
N ASN A 276 3.12 16.46 -27.73
CA ASN A 276 3.79 15.17 -27.92
C ASN A 276 3.84 14.36 -26.61
N ALA A 277 4.32 13.10 -26.64
CA ALA A 277 4.36 12.20 -25.48
C ALA A 277 5.11 12.85 -24.29
N TRP A 278 6.32 13.40 -24.52
CA TRP A 278 7.11 14.06 -23.47
C TRP A 278 6.35 15.25 -22.85
N GLN A 279 5.69 16.08 -23.65
CA GLN A 279 4.88 17.20 -23.17
C GLN A 279 3.65 16.72 -22.42
N SER A 280 3.06 15.58 -22.79
CA SER A 280 1.93 14.97 -22.06
C SER A 280 2.33 14.49 -20.68
N THR A 281 3.50 13.85 -20.54
CA THR A 281 4.04 13.42 -19.23
C THR A 281 4.41 14.63 -18.37
N SER A 282 5.03 15.67 -18.97
CA SER A 282 5.31 16.95 -18.31
C SER A 282 4.00 17.63 -17.81
N LEU A 283 2.95 17.59 -18.62
CA LEU A 283 1.64 18.13 -18.26
C LEU A 283 1.01 17.37 -17.09
N TRP A 284 1.14 16.05 -17.05
CA TRP A 284 0.65 15.24 -15.93
C TRP A 284 1.26 15.69 -14.60
N HIS A 285 2.59 15.83 -14.52
CA HIS A 285 3.25 16.34 -13.31
C HIS A 285 2.85 17.78 -12.97
N SER A 286 2.64 18.65 -13.98
CA SER A 286 2.15 20.00 -13.77
C SER A 286 0.72 20.03 -13.22
N CYS A 287 -0.14 19.12 -13.69
CA CYS A 287 -1.52 18.97 -13.21
C CYS A 287 -1.60 18.51 -11.76
N ARG A 288 -0.65 17.70 -11.27
CA ARG A 288 -0.55 17.34 -9.85
C ARG A 288 -0.40 18.59 -8.98
N LEU A 289 0.59 19.42 -9.27
CA LEU A 289 0.83 20.65 -8.52
C LEU A 289 -0.37 21.63 -8.60
N ALA A 290 -0.98 21.73 -9.77
CA ALA A 290 -2.17 22.55 -9.96
C ALA A 290 -3.36 22.02 -9.17
N LYS A 291 -3.60 20.69 -9.16
CA LYS A 291 -4.66 20.04 -8.35
C LYS A 291 -4.48 20.34 -6.86
N GLU A 292 -3.30 20.10 -6.32
CA GLU A 292 -2.99 20.37 -4.91
C GLU A 292 -3.22 21.84 -4.54
N SER A 293 -2.81 22.77 -5.41
CA SER A 293 -3.04 24.19 -5.23
C SER A 293 -4.51 24.58 -5.30
N LEU A 294 -5.25 24.11 -6.33
CA LEU A 294 -6.65 24.48 -6.60
C LEU A 294 -7.65 23.84 -5.63
N LEU A 295 -7.30 22.73 -4.97
CA LEU A 295 -8.13 22.06 -3.97
C LEU A 295 -7.71 22.37 -2.53
N SER A 296 -6.69 23.22 -2.33
CA SER A 296 -6.26 23.63 -1.00
C SER A 296 -7.29 24.55 -0.31
N ALA A 297 -7.20 24.69 1.03
CA ALA A 297 -8.10 25.54 1.81
C ALA A 297 -8.06 27.03 1.39
N LYS A 298 -6.94 27.50 0.83
CA LYS A 298 -6.76 28.88 0.32
C LYS A 298 -6.55 28.89 -1.19
N ALA A 299 -7.32 28.08 -1.90
CA ALA A 299 -7.16 27.87 -3.33
C ALA A 299 -7.38 29.17 -4.15
N PRO A 300 -6.55 29.41 -5.17
CA PRO A 300 -6.82 30.41 -6.17
C PRO A 300 -7.99 30.00 -7.09
N ASN A 301 -8.54 30.92 -7.86
CA ASN A 301 -9.61 30.60 -8.82
C ASN A 301 -9.10 29.86 -10.05
N SER A 302 -7.84 30.07 -10.43
CA SER A 302 -7.17 29.40 -11.54
C SER A 302 -5.66 29.33 -11.32
N VAL A 303 -5.00 28.39 -12.00
CA VAL A 303 -3.54 28.21 -12.00
C VAL A 303 -3.07 28.09 -13.45
N PRO A 304 -2.02 28.82 -13.88
CA PRO A 304 -1.45 28.67 -15.21
C PRO A 304 -0.68 27.36 -15.32
N LEU A 305 -1.01 26.55 -16.32
CA LEU A 305 -0.24 25.38 -16.74
C LEU A 305 0.71 25.78 -17.86
N ASN A 306 2.00 25.59 -17.64
CA ASN A 306 3.06 25.97 -18.56
C ASN A 306 3.74 24.73 -19.13
N ILE A 307 3.90 24.68 -20.45
CA ILE A 307 4.62 23.61 -21.16
C ILE A 307 5.74 24.22 -21.99
N LEU A 308 6.91 23.61 -21.94
CA LEU A 308 8.04 24.01 -22.78
C LEU A 308 7.79 23.64 -24.22
N GLY A 309 7.87 24.64 -25.13
CA GLY A 309 7.83 24.43 -26.57
C GLY A 309 9.17 23.85 -27.05
N ARG A 310 9.16 22.63 -27.62
CA ARG A 310 10.31 22.10 -28.37
C ARG A 310 10.32 22.69 -29.76
N GLY A 311 11.04 23.79 -29.98
CA GLY A 311 11.29 24.37 -31.29
C GLY A 311 12.78 24.60 -31.51
N SER A 312 13.24 24.53 -32.76
CA SER A 312 14.64 24.75 -33.20
C SER A 312 15.14 26.20 -32.99
N LYS A 313 14.36 27.06 -32.36
CA LYS A 313 14.76 28.40 -31.98
C LYS A 313 15.29 28.40 -30.55
N LEU A 314 16.40 29.10 -30.32
CA LEU A 314 17.14 29.24 -29.06
C LEU A 314 16.29 29.75 -27.86
N ILE A 315 15.02 30.12 -28.09
CA ILE A 315 14.02 30.46 -27.11
C ILE A 315 12.78 29.63 -27.47
N GLY A 316 12.66 28.41 -26.96
CA GLY A 316 11.44 27.65 -26.99
C GLY A 316 10.38 28.41 -26.21
N GLY A 317 9.36 28.97 -26.90
CA GLY A 317 8.31 29.72 -26.23
C GLY A 317 7.56 28.84 -25.24
N THR A 318 7.33 29.31 -24.02
CA THR A 318 6.43 28.65 -23.08
C THR A 318 5.00 28.80 -23.57
N ILE A 319 4.28 27.71 -23.68
CA ILE A 319 2.85 27.70 -24.02
C ILE A 319 2.08 27.58 -22.71
N SER A 320 1.07 28.46 -22.52
CA SER A 320 0.32 28.52 -21.27
C SER A 320 -1.19 28.42 -21.49
N VAL A 321 -1.86 27.68 -20.61
CA VAL A 321 -3.33 27.70 -20.45
C VAL A 321 -3.66 27.83 -18.97
N ASP A 322 -4.78 28.47 -18.65
CA ASP A 322 -5.28 28.54 -17.28
C ASP A 322 -6.19 27.37 -17.02
N LEU A 323 -5.98 26.70 -15.89
CA LEU A 323 -6.84 25.65 -15.38
C LEU A 323 -7.69 26.23 -14.24
N ASP A 324 -8.99 26.32 -14.46
CA ASP A 324 -9.94 26.88 -13.52
C ASP A 324 -10.32 25.89 -12.42
N ARG A 325 -10.42 26.38 -11.17
CA ARG A 325 -10.84 25.59 -10.00
C ARG A 325 -12.18 24.88 -10.22
N ALA A 326 -13.17 25.57 -10.80
CA ALA A 326 -14.50 25.00 -11.04
C ALA A 326 -14.45 23.78 -11.98
N ILE A 327 -13.57 23.82 -13.00
CA ILE A 327 -13.35 22.69 -13.92
C ILE A 327 -12.72 21.52 -13.14
N VAL A 328 -11.73 21.79 -12.30
CA VAL A 328 -11.05 20.77 -11.49
C VAL A 328 -12.04 20.10 -10.52
N GLU A 329 -12.79 20.90 -9.75
CA GLU A 329 -13.77 20.39 -8.79
C GLU A 329 -14.84 19.54 -9.49
N SER A 330 -15.49 20.04 -10.55
CA SER A 330 -16.52 19.28 -11.24
C SER A 330 -15.96 17.99 -11.88
N THR A 331 -14.81 18.06 -12.55
CA THR A 331 -14.19 16.90 -13.20
C THR A 331 -13.84 15.81 -12.20
N LEU A 332 -13.21 16.18 -11.09
CA LEU A 332 -12.71 15.21 -10.12
C LEU A 332 -13.81 14.72 -9.18
N VAL A 333 -14.69 15.60 -8.68
CA VAL A 333 -15.76 15.21 -7.78
C VAL A 333 -16.78 14.32 -8.50
N ASP A 334 -17.21 14.70 -9.71
CA ASP A 334 -18.22 13.91 -10.43
C ASP A 334 -17.60 12.69 -11.14
N GLY A 335 -16.30 12.71 -11.47
CA GLY A 335 -15.61 11.59 -12.10
C GLY A 335 -15.18 10.50 -11.11
N PHE A 336 -14.69 10.89 -9.92
CA PHE A 336 -14.15 9.94 -8.95
C PHE A 336 -15.07 9.66 -7.75
N PHE A 337 -15.97 10.59 -7.44
CA PHE A 337 -16.93 10.45 -6.34
C PHE A 337 -18.37 10.73 -6.79
N PRO A 338 -18.88 10.11 -7.88
CA PRO A 338 -20.28 10.30 -8.27
C PRO A 338 -21.21 9.83 -7.15
N VAL A 339 -22.40 10.43 -7.05
CA VAL A 339 -23.46 9.92 -6.18
C VAL A 339 -24.02 8.65 -6.83
N VAL A 340 -23.91 7.53 -6.11
CA VAL A 340 -24.29 6.20 -6.61
C VAL A 340 -25.19 5.47 -5.61
N SER A 341 -25.91 4.46 -6.07
CA SER A 341 -26.66 3.53 -5.22
C SER A 341 -25.71 2.50 -4.58
N LEU A 342 -26.08 1.97 -3.40
CA LEU A 342 -25.36 0.87 -2.76
C LEU A 342 -25.29 -0.40 -3.64
N HIS A 343 -26.20 -0.52 -4.62
CA HIS A 343 -26.24 -1.66 -5.55
C HIS A 343 -25.42 -1.44 -6.83
N ASP A 344 -24.91 -0.23 -7.04
CA ASP A 344 -24.04 0.04 -8.19
C ASP A 344 -22.71 -0.71 -8.02
N ARG A 345 -22.17 -1.13 -9.16
CA ARG A 345 -20.91 -1.88 -9.21
C ARG A 345 -19.93 -1.17 -10.15
N PRO A 346 -18.64 -1.24 -9.88
CA PRO A 346 -17.63 -0.74 -10.81
C PRO A 346 -17.67 -1.53 -12.11
N ILE A 347 -17.23 -0.89 -13.19
CA ILE A 347 -17.04 -1.53 -14.49
C ILE A 347 -15.85 -2.49 -14.34
N GLU A 348 -16.03 -3.74 -14.76
CA GLU A 348 -14.96 -4.74 -14.79
C GLU A 348 -14.17 -4.65 -16.10
N SER A 349 -12.88 -5.02 -16.07
CA SER A 349 -12.06 -5.12 -17.27
C SER A 349 -12.67 -6.14 -18.22
N GLY A 350 -12.78 -5.78 -19.50
CA GLY A 350 -13.13 -6.75 -20.53
C GLY A 350 -11.97 -7.73 -20.79
N ASP A 351 -12.31 -8.96 -21.24
CA ASP A 351 -11.35 -9.99 -21.64
C ASP A 351 -10.66 -9.60 -22.96
N THR A 352 -9.72 -8.65 -22.91
CA THR A 352 -8.87 -8.32 -24.07
C THR A 352 -7.65 -9.21 -24.08
N GLY A 353 -7.43 -9.94 -25.20
CA GLY A 353 -6.31 -10.89 -25.33
C GLY A 353 -4.92 -10.26 -25.35
N PHE A 354 -4.80 -8.94 -25.60
CA PHE A 354 -3.55 -8.18 -25.55
C PHE A 354 -3.78 -6.86 -24.83
N GLN A 355 -2.87 -6.52 -23.90
CA GLN A 355 -2.83 -5.23 -23.20
C GLN A 355 -1.41 -4.68 -23.26
N GLU A 356 -1.27 -3.37 -23.28
CA GLU A 356 0.03 -2.73 -23.10
C GLU A 356 0.55 -2.99 -21.68
N ILE A 357 1.87 -3.15 -21.55
CA ILE A 357 2.50 -3.26 -20.23
C ILE A 357 2.49 -1.88 -19.59
N GLY A 358 1.90 -1.77 -18.41
CA GLY A 358 1.78 -0.54 -17.64
C GLY A 358 1.16 -0.83 -16.28
N LEU A 359 0.98 0.18 -15.43
CA LEU A 359 0.25 -0.01 -14.17
C LEU A 359 -1.20 -0.42 -14.48
N PRO A 360 -1.71 -1.51 -13.85
CA PRO A 360 -3.06 -2.02 -14.08
C PRO A 360 -4.09 -1.18 -13.31
N PHE A 361 -4.30 0.07 -13.75
CA PHE A 361 -5.30 0.95 -13.16
C PHE A 361 -6.70 0.35 -13.25
N GLU A 362 -7.54 0.68 -12.23
CA GLU A 362 -8.93 0.27 -12.23
C GLU A 362 -9.68 0.82 -13.47
N PRO A 363 -10.50 -0.01 -14.15
CA PRO A 363 -11.25 0.42 -15.34
C PRO A 363 -12.32 1.48 -15.02
N ASP A 364 -12.90 1.43 -13.82
CA ASP A 364 -13.88 2.40 -13.34
C ASP A 364 -13.21 3.36 -12.34
N SER A 365 -13.17 4.64 -12.68
CA SER A 365 -12.61 5.68 -11.82
C SER A 365 -13.49 6.05 -10.61
N ALA A 366 -14.72 5.56 -10.54
CA ALA A 366 -15.69 5.93 -9.52
C ALA A 366 -15.41 5.22 -8.18
N ILE A 367 -14.60 5.86 -7.30
CA ILE A 367 -14.27 5.34 -5.96
C ILE A 367 -15.54 4.99 -5.18
N THR A 368 -16.61 5.80 -5.30
CA THR A 368 -17.89 5.53 -4.64
C THR A 368 -18.55 4.23 -5.07
N LYS A 369 -18.36 3.75 -6.32
CA LYS A 369 -18.84 2.44 -6.75
C LYS A 369 -18.02 1.30 -6.13
N HIS A 370 -16.70 1.47 -6.02
CA HIS A 370 -15.84 0.50 -5.33
C HIS A 370 -16.20 0.41 -3.83
N VAL A 371 -16.49 1.54 -3.19
CA VAL A 371 -17.02 1.56 -1.80
C VAL A 371 -18.36 0.85 -1.72
N ALA A 372 -19.30 1.09 -2.64
CA ALA A 372 -20.60 0.42 -2.68
C ALA A 372 -20.44 -1.10 -2.85
N ALA A 373 -19.58 -1.54 -3.75
CA ALA A 373 -19.28 -2.96 -3.97
C ALA A 373 -18.69 -3.60 -2.69
N PHE A 374 -17.68 -2.98 -2.10
CA PHE A 374 -17.04 -3.45 -0.87
C PHE A 374 -18.04 -3.59 0.30
N LEU A 375 -18.86 -2.58 0.52
CA LEU A 375 -19.88 -2.62 1.57
C LEU A 375 -20.97 -3.65 1.28
N GLY A 376 -21.37 -3.77 0.01
CA GLY A 376 -22.32 -4.78 -0.43
C GLY A 376 -21.85 -6.22 -0.15
N ASP A 377 -20.58 -6.49 -0.39
CA ASP A 377 -20.00 -7.84 -0.21
C ASP A 377 -19.84 -8.24 1.27
N HIS A 378 -19.64 -7.26 2.16
CA HIS A 378 -19.27 -7.52 3.55
C HIS A 378 -20.38 -7.21 4.58
N LEU A 379 -21.25 -6.22 4.35
CA LEU A 379 -22.28 -5.83 5.32
C LEU A 379 -23.60 -6.61 5.17
N HIS A 380 -23.95 -7.08 3.98
CA HIS A 380 -25.24 -7.78 3.77
C HIS A 380 -25.33 -9.16 4.46
N LYS A 381 -24.23 -9.71 4.93
CA LYS A 381 -24.20 -11.01 5.62
C LYS A 381 -24.76 -10.96 7.05
N THR A 382 -24.92 -9.77 7.64
CA THR A 382 -25.46 -9.59 9.00
C THR A 382 -26.65 -8.64 8.94
N PRO A 383 -27.86 -9.06 9.34
CA PRO A 383 -29.02 -8.18 9.38
C PRO A 383 -28.76 -6.95 10.26
N ASN A 384 -29.10 -5.75 9.76
CA ASN A 384 -28.95 -4.46 10.43
C ASN A 384 -27.51 -3.95 10.64
N GLN A 385 -26.47 -4.56 10.03
CA GLN A 385 -25.14 -4.01 10.05
C GLN A 385 -25.02 -2.87 9.03
N ARG A 386 -24.58 -1.69 9.50
CA ARG A 386 -24.41 -0.48 8.69
C ARG A 386 -23.18 0.28 9.15
N ILE A 387 -22.69 1.17 8.32
CA ILE A 387 -21.59 2.06 8.69
C ILE A 387 -22.11 3.15 9.63
N SER A 388 -21.57 3.21 10.83
CA SER A 388 -21.86 4.25 11.82
C SER A 388 -20.81 5.36 11.79
N HIS A 389 -19.55 5.02 11.45
CA HIS A 389 -18.43 5.96 11.48
C HIS A 389 -17.57 5.87 10.23
N LEU A 390 -16.99 7.00 9.81
CA LEU A 390 -15.99 7.12 8.76
C LEU A 390 -14.71 7.70 9.33
N LEU A 391 -13.59 7.05 8.99
CA LEU A 391 -12.25 7.60 9.18
C LEU A 391 -11.62 7.81 7.80
N PHE A 392 -11.26 9.05 7.49
CA PHE A 392 -10.54 9.39 6.28
C PHE A 392 -9.04 9.33 6.50
N ASN A 393 -8.34 8.75 5.55
CA ASN A 393 -6.89 8.77 5.46
C ASN A 393 -6.44 9.01 4.02
N GLY A 394 -5.16 9.41 3.83
CA GLY A 394 -4.57 9.68 2.54
C GLY A 394 -4.76 11.13 2.05
N GLY A 395 -3.75 11.61 1.32
CA GLY A 395 -3.64 13.02 0.91
C GLY A 395 -4.76 13.52 0.00
N VAL A 396 -5.48 12.64 -0.71
CA VAL A 396 -6.64 13.02 -1.54
C VAL A 396 -7.74 13.64 -0.68
N PHE A 397 -7.92 13.18 0.54
CA PHE A 397 -8.93 13.71 1.45
C PHE A 397 -8.53 15.02 2.15
N ASN A 398 -7.38 15.62 1.84
CA ASN A 398 -7.11 17.01 2.19
C ASN A 398 -8.11 17.97 1.50
N ALA A 399 -8.66 17.57 0.34
CA ALA A 399 -9.75 18.27 -0.33
C ALA A 399 -11.10 17.98 0.35
N THR A 400 -11.70 18.97 0.98
CA THR A 400 -13.00 18.86 1.69
C THR A 400 -14.14 18.42 0.76
N SER A 401 -14.12 18.85 -0.51
CA SER A 401 -15.15 18.49 -1.50
C SER A 401 -15.27 16.99 -1.72
N PHE A 402 -14.18 16.24 -1.65
CA PHE A 402 -14.19 14.77 -1.79
C PHE A 402 -14.77 14.11 -0.54
N ARG A 403 -14.36 14.56 0.67
CA ARG A 403 -14.93 14.07 1.93
C ARG A 403 -16.44 14.30 1.99
N ASP A 404 -16.88 15.52 1.72
CA ASP A 404 -18.29 15.90 1.78
C ASP A 404 -19.14 15.07 0.79
N ARG A 405 -18.62 14.84 -0.42
CA ARG A 405 -19.30 14.01 -1.43
C ARG A 405 -19.40 12.55 -0.98
N LEU A 406 -18.33 11.97 -0.41
CA LEU A 406 -18.35 10.58 0.06
C LEU A 406 -19.29 10.41 1.26
N VAL A 407 -19.25 11.34 2.24
CA VAL A 407 -20.18 11.37 3.37
C VAL A 407 -21.63 11.46 2.90
N HIS A 408 -21.92 12.35 1.95
CA HIS A 408 -23.25 12.47 1.36
C HIS A 408 -23.70 11.17 0.69
N THR A 409 -22.83 10.54 -0.09
CA THR A 409 -23.16 9.32 -0.83
C THR A 409 -23.43 8.16 0.13
N ILE A 410 -22.54 7.90 1.10
CA ILE A 410 -22.72 6.82 2.09
C ILE A 410 -23.92 7.12 3.00
N GLY A 411 -24.11 8.39 3.40
CA GLY A 411 -25.28 8.81 4.20
C GLY A 411 -26.61 8.55 3.50
N SER A 412 -26.64 8.67 2.15
CA SER A 412 -27.83 8.37 1.36
C SER A 412 -28.24 6.88 1.36
N TRP A 413 -27.30 5.99 1.68
CA TRP A 413 -27.57 4.54 1.78
C TRP A 413 -28.17 4.12 3.12
N ASN A 414 -28.06 4.97 4.16
CA ASN A 414 -28.68 4.75 5.46
C ASN A 414 -30.15 5.11 5.41
N GLN A 415 -31.04 4.13 5.54
CA GLN A 415 -32.47 4.25 5.25
C GLN A 415 -33.30 4.99 6.33
N THR A 416 -32.71 5.38 7.45
CA THR A 416 -33.46 6.01 8.57
C THR A 416 -32.81 7.28 9.07
N SER A 417 -33.62 8.31 9.29
CA SER A 417 -33.21 9.64 9.77
C SER A 417 -32.63 9.68 11.21
N GLN A 418 -32.65 8.57 11.93
CA GLN A 418 -32.10 8.48 13.31
C GLN A 418 -30.63 8.05 13.35
N ASP A 419 -30.07 7.68 12.22
CA ASP A 419 -28.77 7.02 12.11
C ASP A 419 -27.80 7.89 11.33
N SER A 420 -27.29 8.92 11.98
CA SER A 420 -26.31 9.80 11.35
C SER A 420 -24.95 9.12 11.25
N LEU A 421 -24.42 9.08 10.02
CA LEU A 421 -23.03 8.73 9.76
C LEU A 421 -22.14 9.78 10.43
N THR A 422 -21.21 9.35 11.29
CA THR A 422 -20.29 10.23 12.01
C THR A 422 -18.91 10.17 11.37
N VAL A 423 -18.33 11.31 11.04
CA VAL A 423 -16.93 11.38 10.61
C VAL A 423 -16.06 11.49 11.85
N LEU A 424 -15.10 10.57 11.99
CA LEU A 424 -14.10 10.61 13.05
C LEU A 424 -13.09 11.72 12.73
N GLY A 425 -13.23 12.84 13.41
CA GLY A 425 -12.38 14.04 13.23
C GLY A 425 -11.28 14.14 14.28
N GLY A 426 -10.53 15.26 14.25
CA GLY A 426 -9.45 15.55 15.21
C GLY A 426 -8.07 15.09 14.73
N ILE A 427 -7.93 14.77 13.44
CA ILE A 427 -6.64 14.58 12.79
C ILE A 427 -6.37 15.85 11.97
N ASP A 428 -5.36 16.61 12.36
CA ASP A 428 -5.05 17.91 11.75
C ASP A 428 -4.28 17.74 10.42
N ASP A 429 -3.48 16.69 10.27
CA ASP A 429 -2.64 16.42 9.12
C ASP A 429 -2.75 14.94 8.70
N LEU A 430 -3.44 14.68 7.59
CA LEU A 430 -3.63 13.33 7.06
C LEU A 430 -2.33 12.76 6.46
N ASP A 431 -1.41 13.62 6.01
CA ASP A 431 -0.15 13.18 5.41
C ASP A 431 0.83 12.60 6.44
N GLN A 432 0.66 12.95 7.75
CA GLN A 432 1.50 12.48 8.85
C GLN A 432 0.81 11.40 9.70
N ALA A 433 -0.49 11.23 9.52
CA ALA A 433 -1.34 10.40 10.39
C ALA A 433 -0.85 8.95 10.52
N VAL A 434 -0.45 8.34 9.41
CA VAL A 434 -0.01 6.94 9.37
C VAL A 434 1.31 6.75 10.11
N ALA A 435 2.30 7.61 9.88
CA ALA A 435 3.58 7.53 10.58
C ALA A 435 3.43 7.77 12.09
N CYS A 436 2.62 8.77 12.49
CA CYS A 436 2.33 9.03 13.90
C CYS A 436 1.59 7.86 14.57
N GLY A 437 0.61 7.27 13.88
CA GLY A 437 -0.10 6.11 14.38
C GLY A 437 0.78 4.88 14.54
N ALA A 438 1.75 4.69 13.66
CA ALA A 438 2.76 3.63 13.76
C ALA A 438 3.64 3.77 15.02
N VAL A 439 4.02 5.00 15.37
CA VAL A 439 4.71 5.27 16.64
C VAL A 439 3.82 4.97 17.85
N TYR A 440 2.56 5.45 17.81
CA TYR A 440 1.62 5.20 18.89
C TYR A 440 1.33 3.72 19.11
N TYR A 441 1.30 2.92 18.03
CA TYR A 441 1.18 1.46 18.13
C TYR A 441 2.29 0.83 18.99
N LEU A 442 3.57 1.20 18.74
CA LEU A 442 4.68 0.69 19.55
C LEU A 442 4.58 1.14 21.00
N TRP A 443 4.31 2.43 21.20
CA TRP A 443 4.15 2.98 22.54
C TRP A 443 3.02 2.27 23.31
N ALA A 444 1.87 2.08 22.68
CA ALA A 444 0.72 1.39 23.29
C ALA A 444 1.02 -0.08 23.61
N LYS A 445 1.81 -0.76 22.74
CA LYS A 445 2.24 -2.15 22.96
C LYS A 445 3.11 -2.26 24.23
N ASP A 446 3.97 -1.28 24.48
CA ASP A 446 4.90 -1.29 25.62
C ASP A 446 4.27 -0.79 26.92
N HIS A 447 3.30 0.10 26.84
CA HIS A 447 2.66 0.74 28.02
C HIS A 447 1.26 0.18 28.35
N GLY A 448 0.85 -0.94 27.71
CA GLY A 448 -0.43 -1.58 27.99
C GLY A 448 -1.65 -0.81 27.45
N GLY A 449 -1.48 -0.06 26.35
CA GLY A 449 -2.56 0.62 25.66
C GLY A 449 -3.49 -0.33 24.89
N ILE A 450 -4.50 0.26 24.22
CA ILE A 450 -5.45 -0.51 23.41
C ILE A 450 -4.73 -1.23 22.26
N ARG A 451 -5.16 -2.45 21.99
CA ARG A 451 -4.73 -3.22 20.83
C ARG A 451 -5.86 -3.31 19.81
N ILE A 452 -5.57 -2.91 18.57
CA ILE A 452 -6.46 -3.15 17.43
C ILE A 452 -6.12 -4.54 16.91
N ARG A 453 -7.08 -5.47 17.01
CA ARG A 453 -6.90 -6.83 16.49
C ARG A 453 -7.02 -6.82 14.96
N GLY A 454 -5.91 -7.08 14.28
CA GLY A 454 -5.84 -7.15 12.83
C GLY A 454 -6.03 -8.56 12.29
N GLY A 455 -5.19 -9.46 12.71
CA GLY A 455 -5.07 -10.79 12.14
C GLY A 455 -4.79 -10.77 10.63
N THR A 456 -4.79 -11.91 9.96
CA THR A 456 -4.62 -11.98 8.50
C THR A 456 -5.86 -11.45 7.78
N ALA A 457 -5.66 -10.55 6.81
CA ALA A 457 -6.72 -9.97 5.98
C ALA A 457 -7.38 -10.99 5.05
N ARG A 458 -6.73 -12.13 4.83
CA ARG A 458 -7.13 -13.17 3.89
C ARG A 458 -6.97 -14.54 4.52
N SER A 459 -7.78 -15.50 4.09
CA SER A 459 -7.48 -16.91 4.26
C SER A 459 -6.50 -17.34 3.19
N TYR A 460 -5.51 -18.18 3.55
CA TYR A 460 -4.53 -18.73 2.61
C TYR A 460 -4.64 -20.25 2.50
N TYR A 461 -4.43 -20.73 1.28
CA TYR A 461 -4.59 -22.14 0.95
C TYR A 461 -3.39 -22.65 0.16
N ILE A 462 -3.05 -23.92 0.36
CA ILE A 462 -2.08 -24.63 -0.47
C ILE A 462 -2.79 -25.65 -1.36
N GLY A 463 -2.38 -25.71 -2.62
CA GLY A 463 -2.92 -26.65 -3.61
C GLY A 463 -2.37 -28.05 -3.41
N ILE A 464 -3.25 -29.05 -3.30
CA ILE A 464 -2.91 -30.45 -3.15
C ILE A 464 -3.56 -31.25 -4.29
N GLU A 465 -2.75 -31.92 -5.12
CA GLU A 465 -3.29 -32.83 -6.14
C GLU A 465 -3.93 -34.06 -5.49
N SER A 466 -5.11 -34.43 -5.95
CA SER A 466 -5.78 -35.63 -5.49
C SER A 466 -5.09 -36.89 -6.03
N THR A 467 -5.14 -37.96 -5.25
CA THR A 467 -4.72 -39.29 -5.70
C THR A 467 -5.87 -39.97 -6.46
N GLY A 468 -5.69 -40.23 -7.74
CA GLY A 468 -6.68 -40.91 -8.57
C GLY A 468 -6.02 -41.57 -9.78
N PRO A 469 -6.71 -42.48 -10.47
CA PRO A 469 -6.23 -43.07 -11.71
C PRO A 469 -6.03 -41.98 -12.75
N ALA A 470 -5.00 -42.12 -13.59
CA ALA A 470 -4.78 -41.20 -14.70
C ALA A 470 -5.88 -41.42 -15.77
N ILE A 471 -6.61 -40.39 -16.10
CA ILE A 471 -7.60 -40.39 -17.19
C ILE A 471 -6.97 -39.60 -18.34
N PRO A 472 -6.80 -40.16 -19.54
CA PRO A 472 -6.21 -39.44 -20.67
C PRO A 472 -6.98 -38.16 -20.98
N GLY A 473 -6.24 -37.03 -21.03
CA GLY A 473 -6.79 -35.71 -21.35
C GLY A 473 -7.47 -34.98 -20.17
N ILE A 474 -7.55 -35.59 -18.98
CA ILE A 474 -8.13 -34.96 -17.79
C ILE A 474 -7.00 -34.74 -16.75
N PRO A 475 -6.72 -33.50 -16.36
CA PRO A 475 -5.76 -33.23 -15.28
C PRO A 475 -6.31 -33.78 -13.95
N ARG A 476 -5.40 -34.15 -13.04
CA ARG A 476 -5.80 -34.58 -11.70
C ARG A 476 -6.49 -33.44 -10.97
N PRO A 477 -7.61 -33.71 -10.27
CA PRO A 477 -8.28 -32.68 -9.49
C PRO A 477 -7.32 -32.05 -8.47
N LEU A 478 -7.35 -30.73 -8.40
CA LEU A 478 -6.64 -29.95 -7.40
C LEU A 478 -7.61 -29.63 -6.26
N HIS A 479 -7.16 -29.76 -5.03
CA HIS A 479 -7.90 -29.36 -3.84
C HIS A 479 -7.13 -28.23 -3.15
N ALA A 480 -7.84 -27.29 -2.52
CA ALA A 480 -7.23 -26.22 -1.75
C ALA A 480 -7.38 -26.50 -0.25
N LEU A 481 -6.26 -26.61 0.46
CA LEU A 481 -6.22 -26.83 1.91
C LEU A 481 -5.98 -25.50 2.60
N CYS A 482 -6.89 -25.08 3.48
CA CYS A 482 -6.73 -23.88 4.29
C CYS A 482 -5.56 -24.08 5.25
N VAL A 483 -4.52 -23.24 5.09
CA VAL A 483 -3.30 -23.27 5.92
C VAL A 483 -3.24 -22.08 6.86
N VAL A 484 -3.87 -20.96 6.53
CA VAL A 484 -4.03 -19.80 7.41
C VAL A 484 -5.48 -19.32 7.31
N PRO A 485 -6.25 -19.33 8.40
CA PRO A 485 -7.61 -18.79 8.39
C PRO A 485 -7.59 -17.26 8.40
N HIS A 486 -8.66 -16.65 7.92
CA HIS A 486 -8.88 -15.22 8.09
C HIS A 486 -8.83 -14.83 9.57
N GLY A 487 -8.19 -13.70 9.88
CA GLY A 487 -8.10 -13.20 11.25
C GLY A 487 -7.08 -13.91 12.14
N MET A 488 -6.20 -14.78 11.59
CA MET A 488 -5.10 -15.37 12.36
C MET A 488 -4.14 -14.26 12.80
N GLU A 489 -3.96 -14.11 14.12
CA GLU A 489 -3.16 -13.02 14.67
C GLU A 489 -1.66 -13.17 14.39
N GLU A 490 -0.99 -12.02 14.23
CA GLU A 490 0.46 -11.93 14.12
C GLU A 490 1.15 -12.49 15.37
N GLY A 491 2.28 -13.15 15.18
CA GLY A 491 3.01 -13.83 16.26
C GLY A 491 2.37 -15.16 16.68
N THR A 492 1.34 -15.66 15.96
CA THR A 492 0.69 -16.93 16.29
C THR A 492 1.07 -18.06 15.34
N GLU A 493 0.99 -19.29 15.84
CA GLU A 493 1.25 -20.53 15.11
C GLU A 493 -0.02 -21.38 15.05
N CYS A 494 -0.20 -22.10 13.95
CA CYS A 494 -1.32 -23.00 13.76
C CYS A 494 -0.87 -24.35 13.20
N VAL A 495 -1.14 -25.42 13.93
CA VAL A 495 -0.94 -26.80 13.43
C VAL A 495 -2.14 -27.19 12.59
N ILE A 496 -1.89 -27.54 11.33
CA ILE A 496 -2.92 -27.79 10.33
C ILE A 496 -3.31 -29.26 10.36
N GLY A 497 -4.32 -29.56 11.13
CA GLY A 497 -5.04 -30.84 11.14
C GLY A 497 -4.20 -32.10 11.23
N ASN A 498 -4.87 -33.26 11.28
CA ASN A 498 -4.20 -34.57 11.29
C ASN A 498 -3.98 -35.18 9.90
N LYS A 499 -4.23 -34.41 8.81
CA LYS A 499 -4.10 -34.95 7.44
C LYS A 499 -2.65 -34.93 7.01
N GLU A 500 -2.12 -36.10 6.72
CA GLU A 500 -0.79 -36.24 6.11
C GLU A 500 -0.89 -36.05 4.60
N VAL A 501 0.10 -35.32 4.04
CA VAL A 501 0.24 -35.07 2.61
C VAL A 501 1.63 -35.53 2.17
N GLY A 502 1.75 -36.07 0.96
CA GLY A 502 3.03 -36.50 0.42
C GLY A 502 3.83 -35.30 -0.13
N LEU A 503 4.94 -34.93 0.50
CA LEU A 503 5.88 -33.93 0.04
C LEU A 503 6.95 -34.53 -0.87
N ARG A 504 7.17 -33.94 -2.04
CA ARG A 504 8.26 -34.34 -2.96
C ARG A 504 9.54 -33.61 -2.58
N THR A 505 10.61 -34.36 -2.28
CA THR A 505 11.93 -33.82 -1.92
C THR A 505 12.99 -34.30 -2.92
N GLY A 506 14.14 -33.61 -3.00
CA GLY A 506 15.26 -33.95 -3.89
C GLY A 506 14.98 -33.73 -5.38
N LYS A 507 13.96 -32.98 -5.72
CA LYS A 507 13.64 -32.52 -7.08
C LYS A 507 12.90 -31.20 -7.00
N ARG A 508 13.08 -30.37 -8.02
CA ARG A 508 12.31 -29.14 -8.19
C ARG A 508 10.81 -29.48 -8.19
N ALA A 509 10.06 -28.85 -7.32
CA ALA A 509 8.63 -29.03 -7.18
C ALA A 509 7.93 -27.65 -7.24
N ARG A 510 6.72 -27.66 -7.80
CA ARG A 510 5.88 -26.47 -7.90
C ARG A 510 4.79 -26.53 -6.84
N PHE A 511 4.71 -25.50 -6.00
CA PHE A 511 3.70 -25.35 -4.97
C PHE A 511 2.74 -24.24 -5.40
N ARG A 512 1.45 -24.56 -5.46
CA ARG A 512 0.40 -23.62 -5.81
C ARG A 512 -0.22 -23.07 -4.53
N PHE A 513 -0.33 -21.76 -4.44
CA PHE A 513 -0.96 -21.08 -3.32
C PHE A 513 -2.17 -20.28 -3.80
N PHE A 514 -3.15 -20.15 -2.91
CA PHE A 514 -4.36 -19.36 -3.17
C PHE A 514 -4.66 -18.49 -1.96
N SER A 515 -5.36 -17.38 -2.18
CA SER A 515 -5.85 -16.51 -1.13
C SER A 515 -7.32 -16.17 -1.35
N SER A 516 -8.03 -15.83 -0.26
CA SER A 516 -9.43 -15.41 -0.32
C SER A 516 -9.71 -14.29 0.68
N THR A 517 -10.38 -13.25 0.22
CA THR A 517 -10.94 -12.19 1.05
C THR A 517 -12.40 -12.45 1.42
N THR A 518 -13.08 -13.36 0.71
CA THR A 518 -14.51 -13.65 0.87
C THR A 518 -14.78 -14.84 1.79
N ARG A 519 -13.85 -15.79 1.88
CA ARG A 519 -13.96 -17.00 2.70
C ARG A 519 -13.39 -16.77 4.10
N THR A 520 -14.14 -16.04 4.92
CA THR A 520 -13.70 -15.60 6.25
C THR A 520 -13.97 -16.60 7.39
N THR A 521 -14.72 -17.69 7.10
CA THR A 521 -15.13 -18.67 8.11
C THR A 521 -14.41 -20.01 8.01
N ASP A 522 -13.54 -20.19 7.01
CA ASP A 522 -12.81 -21.41 6.79
C ASP A 522 -11.81 -21.67 7.95
N LYS A 523 -11.70 -22.94 8.32
CA LYS A 523 -10.85 -23.35 9.45
C LYS A 523 -9.54 -23.95 8.96
N PRO A 524 -8.46 -23.89 9.75
CA PRO A 524 -7.21 -24.57 9.44
C PRO A 524 -7.44 -26.06 9.17
N GLY A 525 -6.90 -26.57 8.07
CA GLY A 525 -7.08 -27.97 7.66
C GLY A 525 -8.38 -28.26 6.90
N GLN A 526 -9.24 -27.26 6.68
CA GLN A 526 -10.40 -27.40 5.82
C GLN A 526 -9.96 -27.60 4.37
N LEU A 527 -10.47 -28.64 3.73
CA LEU A 527 -10.16 -28.99 2.35
C LEU A 527 -11.31 -28.61 1.43
N LEU A 528 -11.04 -27.72 0.50
CA LEU A 528 -11.94 -27.35 -0.58
C LEU A 528 -11.67 -28.26 -1.77
N LYS A 529 -12.71 -28.91 -2.28
CA LYS A 529 -12.62 -29.80 -3.45
C LYS A 529 -13.01 -29.06 -4.74
N GLU A 530 -13.84 -28.07 -4.62
CA GLU A 530 -14.34 -27.21 -5.69
C GLU A 530 -14.50 -25.79 -5.12
N TRP A 531 -14.30 -24.78 -5.93
CA TRP A 531 -14.48 -23.36 -5.62
C TRP A 531 -14.71 -22.59 -6.90
N ASP A 532 -15.35 -21.44 -6.81
CA ASP A 532 -15.51 -20.52 -7.92
C ASP A 532 -14.28 -19.59 -8.05
N ASP A 533 -13.96 -19.16 -9.28
CA ASP A 533 -12.80 -18.28 -9.56
C ASP A 533 -12.84 -16.96 -8.77
N ASN A 534 -14.04 -16.52 -8.37
CA ASN A 534 -14.24 -15.34 -7.53
C ASN A 534 -13.99 -15.59 -6.03
N GLU A 535 -13.94 -16.85 -5.59
CA GLU A 535 -13.73 -17.20 -4.18
C GLU A 535 -12.24 -17.34 -3.82
N LEU A 536 -11.43 -17.91 -4.72
CA LEU A 536 -9.99 -18.07 -4.53
C LEU A 536 -9.22 -17.41 -5.68
N THR A 537 -8.25 -16.59 -5.30
CA THR A 537 -7.28 -16.01 -6.24
C THR A 537 -5.98 -16.81 -6.14
N GLU A 538 -5.49 -17.35 -7.27
CA GLU A 538 -4.20 -18.02 -7.30
C GLU A 538 -3.08 -16.97 -7.24
N THR A 539 -2.14 -17.16 -6.32
CA THR A 539 -0.89 -16.38 -6.27
C THR A 539 0.16 -17.03 -7.18
N PRO A 540 1.23 -16.30 -7.58
CA PRO A 540 2.31 -16.90 -8.33
C PRO A 540 2.81 -18.19 -7.63
N PRO A 541 2.96 -19.31 -8.36
CA PRO A 541 3.38 -20.56 -7.76
C PRO A 541 4.84 -20.50 -7.34
N MET A 542 5.16 -21.07 -6.17
CA MET A 542 6.54 -21.25 -5.74
C MET A 542 7.14 -22.49 -6.41
N GLU A 543 8.33 -22.33 -6.99
CA GLU A 543 9.13 -23.44 -7.51
C GLU A 543 10.44 -23.53 -6.71
N THR A 544 10.61 -24.59 -5.95
CA THR A 544 11.82 -24.80 -5.16
C THR A 544 12.22 -26.27 -5.12
N GLU A 545 13.49 -26.53 -4.85
CA GLU A 545 14.01 -27.87 -4.58
C GLU A 545 14.27 -27.99 -3.08
N LEU A 546 13.49 -28.83 -2.43
CA LEU A 546 13.66 -29.10 -1.01
C LEU A 546 14.72 -30.20 -0.82
N ALA A 547 15.53 -30.07 0.24
CA ALA A 547 16.61 -31.02 0.54
C ALA A 547 16.12 -32.46 0.51
N ALA A 548 16.88 -33.33 -0.16
CA ALA A 548 16.55 -34.73 -0.28
C ALA A 548 16.60 -35.45 1.09
N THR A 549 15.74 -36.44 1.26
CA THR A 549 15.82 -37.41 2.36
C THR A 549 16.60 -38.64 1.93
N ASP A 550 17.04 -39.45 2.88
CA ASP A 550 17.72 -40.75 2.63
C ASP A 550 16.87 -41.74 1.82
N SER A 551 15.57 -41.48 1.68
CA SER A 551 14.65 -42.30 0.90
C SER A 551 14.07 -41.51 -0.27
N PRO A 552 14.32 -41.87 -1.53
CA PRO A 552 13.71 -41.20 -2.67
C PRO A 552 12.20 -41.49 -2.71
N GLY A 553 11.40 -40.40 -2.78
CA GLY A 553 9.95 -40.54 -2.90
C GLY A 553 9.15 -39.40 -2.29
N LEU A 554 7.88 -39.69 -2.01
CA LEU A 554 6.99 -38.79 -1.29
C LEU A 554 7.17 -39.00 0.22
N VAL A 555 7.54 -37.94 0.92
CA VAL A 555 7.66 -37.91 2.38
C VAL A 555 6.32 -37.49 2.97
N PRO A 556 5.72 -38.28 3.88
CA PRO A 556 4.50 -37.86 4.55
C PRO A 556 4.81 -36.73 5.53
N VAL A 557 4.10 -35.60 5.36
CA VAL A 557 4.28 -34.38 6.16
C VAL A 557 2.95 -33.87 6.69
N LYS A 558 3.02 -33.14 7.79
CA LYS A 558 1.96 -32.29 8.33
C LYS A 558 2.37 -30.84 8.16
N PHE A 559 1.40 -29.98 7.98
CA PHE A 559 1.65 -28.55 7.86
C PHE A 559 1.55 -27.86 9.22
N GLU A 560 2.39 -26.87 9.39
CA GLU A 560 2.31 -25.90 10.47
C GLU A 560 2.51 -24.53 9.84
N SER A 561 1.58 -23.62 10.06
CA SER A 561 1.68 -22.24 9.60
C SER A 561 1.98 -21.31 10.76
N ARG A 562 2.74 -20.29 10.48
CA ARG A 562 3.05 -19.21 11.40
C ARG A 562 2.85 -17.88 10.70
N VAL A 563 2.17 -16.98 11.37
CA VAL A 563 2.17 -15.57 10.98
C VAL A 563 3.18 -14.88 11.88
N THR A 564 4.27 -14.41 11.30
CA THR A 564 5.31 -13.72 12.07
C THR A 564 4.78 -12.39 12.61
N GLU A 565 5.52 -11.75 13.53
CA GLU A 565 5.21 -10.38 13.96
C GLU A 565 5.31 -9.35 12.82
N LEU A 566 5.98 -9.72 11.72
CA LEU A 566 6.04 -8.96 10.47
C LEU A 566 4.81 -9.17 9.56
N GLY A 567 3.83 -9.99 9.98
CA GLY A 567 2.71 -10.37 9.14
C GLY A 567 3.10 -11.25 7.93
N ILE A 568 4.29 -11.86 7.95
CA ILE A 568 4.78 -12.77 6.91
C ILE A 568 4.27 -14.17 7.23
N LEU A 569 3.72 -14.82 6.20
CA LEU A 569 3.31 -16.21 6.31
C LEU A 569 4.50 -17.13 6.12
N GLU A 570 4.77 -17.94 7.12
CA GLU A 570 5.70 -19.07 7.06
C GLU A 570 4.91 -20.37 7.11
N LEU A 571 5.15 -21.26 6.14
CA LEU A 571 4.55 -22.57 6.09
C LEU A 571 5.63 -23.65 6.24
N PHE A 572 5.53 -24.44 7.28
CA PHE A 572 6.44 -25.55 7.55
C PHE A 572 5.79 -26.89 7.19
N CYS A 573 6.56 -27.73 6.49
CA CYS A 573 6.23 -29.12 6.22
C CYS A 573 7.03 -30.00 7.19
N LYS A 574 6.42 -30.49 8.26
CA LYS A 574 7.07 -31.36 9.26
C LYS A 574 6.85 -32.81 8.92
N SER A 575 7.94 -33.60 8.82
CA SER A 575 7.84 -35.03 8.57
C SER A 575 7.07 -35.73 9.71
N SER A 576 6.15 -36.64 9.33
CA SER A 576 5.46 -37.49 10.32
C SER A 576 6.29 -38.67 10.81
N ARG A 577 7.48 -38.92 10.21
CA ARG A 577 8.30 -40.09 10.48
C ARG A 577 9.69 -39.75 11.00
N THR A 578 10.16 -38.55 10.79
CA THR A 578 11.49 -38.09 11.19
C THR A 578 11.38 -36.68 11.77
N ASP A 579 12.42 -36.16 12.41
CA ASP A 579 12.48 -34.78 12.92
C ASP A 579 12.77 -33.72 11.83
N GLN A 580 12.72 -34.13 10.55
CA GLN A 580 12.97 -33.21 9.44
C GLN A 580 11.79 -32.25 9.23
N SER A 581 12.12 -30.99 8.95
CA SER A 581 11.18 -29.93 8.63
C SER A 581 11.69 -29.14 7.43
N TRP A 582 10.78 -28.78 6.54
CA TRP A 582 11.06 -27.93 5.38
C TRP A 582 10.19 -26.70 5.50
N LYS A 583 10.82 -25.53 5.38
CA LYS A 583 10.13 -24.26 5.29
C LYS A 583 9.82 -23.97 3.83
N LEU A 584 8.58 -23.69 3.53
CA LEU A 584 8.17 -23.12 2.26
C LEU A 584 8.18 -21.59 2.43
N GLU A 585 9.19 -20.94 1.86
CA GLU A 585 9.28 -19.49 1.79
C GLU A 585 8.78 -19.05 0.42
N LEU A 586 7.96 -18.03 0.39
CA LEU A 586 7.62 -17.34 -0.84
C LEU A 586 8.89 -16.61 -1.29
N GLN A 587 9.65 -17.22 -2.20
CA GLN A 587 10.84 -16.58 -2.76
C GLN A 587 10.42 -15.60 -3.85
N VAL A 588 10.84 -14.36 -3.69
CA VAL A 588 10.87 -13.41 -4.80
C VAL A 588 11.84 -13.96 -5.84
N ARG A 589 11.37 -14.20 -7.05
CA ARG A 589 12.22 -14.68 -8.14
C ARG A 589 13.40 -13.74 -8.33
N SER A 590 14.60 -14.18 -7.96
CA SER A 590 15.81 -13.74 -8.64
C SER A 590 15.78 -14.43 -10.01
N ALA A 591 15.70 -13.65 -11.08
CA ALA A 591 15.97 -14.16 -12.40
C ALA A 591 17.44 -14.60 -12.46
N ASP A 592 17.69 -15.93 -12.63
CA ASP A 592 18.94 -16.43 -13.16
C ASP A 592 19.01 -16.15 -14.67
#